data_5bc4492d631a329b5a3a1241a864c717
#
_entry.id   5bc4492d631a329b5a3a1241a864c717
#
_cell.length_a   1.000
_cell.length_b   1.000
_cell.length_c   1.000
_cell.angle_alpha   90.00
_cell.angle_beta   90.00
_cell.angle_gamma   90.00
#
_symmetry.space_group_name_H-M   'P 1'
#
loop_
_entity.id
_entity.type
_entity.pdbx_description
1 polymer ?
#
loop_
_entity_poly.entity_id
_entity_poly.type
_entity_poly.pdbx_seq_one_letter_code
_entity_poly.pdbx_strand_id
1 'polypeptide(L)'
;SVRSNLDWVRFVEIQIPLPSPEMQKELVATWKGLRDMKEQNEAMAAPLMQLCQSRLQELKHKYPLTEIGPYIEQCDERNSENVYGIDSVMGVSIAKKFIPTKADMGGVSLTPYKLVIPNEFCYVTVTSRNGGKISLALNQSEDTYIVSSSYEVFKVIDDTKLCPGFLYLWFCQSEFDRYARFHSWGSARETFSYESMERVGVPLPSIE
;
A
#
# COMPACT_ATOMS: atom_id res chain seq x y z
N SER A 1 10.51 26.37 21.09
CA SER A 1 11.04 25.22 21.85
C SER A 1 12.55 25.39 21.99
N VAL A 2 13.03 25.57 23.21
CA VAL A 2 14.47 25.64 23.52
C VAL A 2 15.07 24.25 23.28
N ARG A 3 15.91 24.09 22.26
CA ARG A 3 16.74 22.88 22.10
C ARG A 3 17.79 22.93 23.22
N SER A 4 17.58 22.16 24.27
CA SER A 4 18.65 21.92 25.24
C SER A 4 19.70 20.99 24.62
N ASN A 5 20.90 21.48 24.39
CA ASN A 5 22.00 20.63 23.99
C ASN A 5 22.44 19.77 25.20
N LEU A 6 22.67 18.49 24.97
CA LEU A 6 23.31 17.63 25.94
C LEU A 6 24.80 18.00 25.99
N ASP A 7 25.26 18.61 27.08
CA ASP A 7 26.67 18.90 27.30
C ASP A 7 27.43 17.67 27.82
N TRP A 8 28.76 17.75 27.81
CA TRP A 8 29.61 16.63 28.23
C TRP A 8 29.40 16.25 29.70
N VAL A 9 29.18 17.21 30.58
CA VAL A 9 28.99 16.98 32.02
C VAL A 9 27.71 16.14 32.24
N ARG A 10 26.62 16.54 31.63
CA ARG A 10 25.34 15.77 31.71
C ARG A 10 25.44 14.42 31.00
N PHE A 11 26.23 14.32 29.94
CA PHE A 11 26.41 13.04 29.24
C PHE A 11 27.09 12.00 30.12
N VAL A 12 28.14 12.37 30.87
CA VAL A 12 28.87 11.42 31.75
C VAL A 12 28.10 11.01 33.00
N GLU A 13 27.03 11.76 33.36
CA GLU A 13 26.14 11.43 34.46
C GLU A 13 25.07 10.37 34.10
N ILE A 14 24.95 10.03 32.79
CA ILE A 14 23.97 9.04 32.33
C ILE A 14 24.41 7.66 32.88
N GLN A 15 23.55 7.08 33.71
CA GLN A 15 23.75 5.73 34.21
C GLN A 15 23.18 4.71 33.22
N ILE A 16 23.99 3.74 32.83
CA ILE A 16 23.57 2.63 31.98
C ILE A 16 23.79 1.31 32.75
N PRO A 17 22.88 0.31 32.62
CA PRO A 17 23.15 -1.01 33.18
C PRO A 17 24.32 -1.64 32.44
N LEU A 18 25.29 -2.18 33.20
CA LEU A 18 26.44 -2.89 32.66
C LEU A 18 26.30 -4.40 32.98
N PRO A 19 25.71 -5.19 32.03
CA PRO A 19 25.69 -6.64 32.17
C PRO A 19 27.09 -7.23 32.00
N SER A 20 27.24 -8.53 32.32
CA SER A 20 28.54 -9.19 32.13
C SER A 20 29.06 -9.11 30.70
N PRO A 21 30.39 -9.16 30.46
CA PRO A 21 30.95 -9.11 29.11
C PRO A 21 30.41 -10.20 28.18
N GLU A 22 30.04 -11.36 28.70
CA GLU A 22 29.47 -12.49 27.96
C GLU A 22 28.07 -12.10 27.45
N MET A 23 27.22 -11.56 28.33
CA MET A 23 25.88 -11.09 27.98
C MET A 23 25.94 -9.92 27.00
N GLN A 24 26.90 -9.00 27.14
CA GLN A 24 27.12 -7.93 26.19
C GLN A 24 27.46 -8.48 24.79
N LYS A 25 28.33 -9.48 24.68
CA LYS A 25 28.69 -10.13 23.41
C LYS A 25 27.50 -10.83 22.77
N GLU A 26 26.68 -11.52 23.56
CA GLU A 26 25.47 -12.19 23.08
C GLU A 26 24.46 -11.17 22.49
N LEU A 27 24.20 -10.09 23.22
CA LEU A 27 23.30 -9.02 22.74
C LEU A 27 23.81 -8.37 21.45
N VAL A 28 25.14 -8.10 21.37
CA VAL A 28 25.76 -7.54 20.17
C VAL A 28 25.68 -8.52 19.01
N ALA A 29 25.90 -9.81 19.23
CA ALA A 29 25.78 -10.83 18.18
C ALA A 29 24.35 -10.92 17.63
N THR A 30 23.36 -10.94 18.53
CA THR A 30 21.94 -10.93 18.15
C THR A 30 21.59 -9.68 17.35
N TRP A 31 21.98 -8.50 17.82
CA TRP A 31 21.71 -7.23 17.12
C TRP A 31 22.36 -7.20 15.74
N LYS A 32 23.62 -7.64 15.62
CA LYS A 32 24.31 -7.72 14.31
C LYS A 32 23.60 -8.69 13.38
N GLY A 33 23.22 -9.89 13.85
CA GLY A 33 22.49 -10.86 13.05
C GLY A 33 21.18 -10.29 12.48
N LEU A 34 20.38 -9.62 13.32
CA LEU A 34 19.15 -8.97 12.89
C LEU A 34 19.39 -7.85 11.87
N ARG A 35 20.44 -7.04 12.08
CA ARG A 35 20.81 -5.99 11.15
C ARG A 35 21.25 -6.56 9.79
N ASP A 36 22.09 -7.57 9.79
CA ASP A 36 22.60 -8.22 8.59
C ASP A 36 21.47 -8.89 7.80
N MET A 37 20.51 -9.55 8.48
CA MET A 37 19.28 -10.07 7.85
C MET A 37 18.45 -8.95 7.21
N LYS A 38 18.27 -7.83 7.89
CA LYS A 38 17.55 -6.66 7.34
C LYS A 38 18.24 -6.15 6.07
N GLU A 39 19.56 -5.93 6.13
CA GLU A 39 20.33 -5.44 4.98
C GLU A 39 20.28 -6.41 3.78
N GLN A 40 20.34 -7.73 4.03
CA GLN A 40 20.18 -8.75 2.99
C GLN A 40 18.79 -8.73 2.36
N ASN A 41 17.73 -8.64 3.16
CA ASN A 41 16.37 -8.57 2.65
C ASN A 41 16.13 -7.30 1.83
N GLU A 42 16.63 -6.15 2.29
CA GLU A 42 16.55 -4.89 1.55
C GLU A 42 17.32 -4.95 0.22
N ALA A 43 18.49 -5.58 0.21
CA ALA A 43 19.29 -5.78 -1.01
C ALA A 43 18.62 -6.70 -2.04
N MET A 44 17.83 -7.68 -1.59
CA MET A 44 17.09 -8.61 -2.46
C MET A 44 15.82 -7.98 -3.06
N ALA A 45 15.26 -6.95 -2.44
CA ALA A 45 13.99 -6.38 -2.87
C ALA A 45 14.03 -5.82 -4.31
N ALA A 46 15.08 -5.11 -4.68
CA ALA A 46 15.22 -4.51 -6.01
C ALA A 46 15.39 -5.56 -7.13
N PRO A 47 16.26 -6.58 -7.02
CA PRO A 47 16.35 -7.65 -8.01
C PRO A 47 15.05 -8.45 -8.18
N LEU A 48 14.35 -8.75 -7.08
CA LEU A 48 13.07 -9.46 -7.14
C LEU A 48 12.00 -8.61 -7.84
N MET A 49 11.92 -7.32 -7.55
CA MET A 49 11.00 -6.42 -8.25
C MET A 49 11.31 -6.34 -9.74
N GLN A 50 12.59 -6.29 -10.12
CA GLN A 50 13.02 -6.31 -11.52
C GLN A 50 12.62 -7.61 -12.22
N LEU A 51 12.76 -8.76 -11.55
CA LEU A 51 12.30 -10.05 -12.07
C LEU A 51 10.78 -10.03 -12.30
N CYS A 52 9.99 -9.58 -11.32
CA CYS A 52 8.54 -9.45 -11.47
C CYS A 52 8.17 -8.56 -12.67
N GLN A 53 8.83 -7.41 -12.82
CA GLN A 53 8.58 -6.51 -13.95
C GLN A 53 8.91 -7.17 -15.30
N SER A 54 10.05 -7.88 -15.40
CA SER A 54 10.41 -8.60 -16.61
C SER A 54 9.37 -9.67 -16.99
N ARG A 55 8.87 -10.43 -15.99
CA ARG A 55 7.83 -11.43 -16.21
C ARG A 55 6.50 -10.81 -16.64
N LEU A 56 6.11 -9.70 -16.07
CA LEU A 56 4.91 -8.97 -16.50
C LEU A 56 5.03 -8.46 -17.94
N GLN A 57 6.21 -8.01 -18.37
CA GLN A 57 6.45 -7.62 -19.77
C GLN A 57 6.39 -8.82 -20.73
N GLU A 58 6.96 -9.97 -20.35
CA GLU A 58 6.82 -11.21 -21.13
C GLU A 58 5.35 -11.59 -21.32
N LEU A 59 4.54 -11.53 -20.25
CA LEU A 59 3.10 -11.81 -20.32
C LEU A 59 2.38 -10.83 -21.25
N LYS A 60 2.70 -9.55 -21.20
CA LYS A 60 2.14 -8.53 -22.08
C LYS A 60 2.43 -8.78 -23.56
N HIS A 61 3.58 -9.37 -23.88
CA HIS A 61 3.92 -9.75 -25.26
C HIS A 61 3.25 -11.04 -25.68
N LYS A 62 3.00 -11.95 -24.74
CA LYS A 62 2.48 -13.30 -25.03
C LYS A 62 0.94 -13.33 -25.12
N TYR A 63 0.25 -12.50 -24.33
CA TYR A 63 -1.21 -12.51 -24.22
C TYR A 63 -1.80 -11.16 -24.59
N PRO A 64 -2.98 -11.13 -25.24
CA PRO A 64 -3.69 -9.88 -25.50
C PRO A 64 -4.11 -9.24 -24.18
N LEU A 65 -4.17 -7.90 -24.16
CA LEU A 65 -4.70 -7.17 -23.03
C LEU A 65 -6.23 -7.30 -23.01
N THR A 66 -6.76 -7.69 -21.87
CA THR A 66 -8.19 -7.83 -21.61
C THR A 66 -8.59 -6.80 -20.55
N GLU A 67 -9.66 -6.07 -20.78
CA GLU A 67 -10.22 -5.12 -19.80
C GLU A 67 -10.64 -5.85 -18.53
N ILE A 68 -10.31 -5.27 -17.34
CA ILE A 68 -10.60 -5.92 -16.07
C ILE A 68 -12.04 -5.74 -15.60
N GLY A 69 -12.83 -4.85 -16.21
CA GLY A 69 -14.21 -4.58 -15.80
C GLY A 69 -15.06 -5.82 -15.53
N PRO A 70 -15.10 -6.83 -16.42
CA PRO A 70 -15.86 -8.07 -16.18
C PRO A 70 -15.39 -8.92 -15.00
N TYR A 71 -14.22 -8.64 -14.42
CA TYR A 71 -13.56 -9.42 -13.37
C TYR A 71 -13.52 -8.71 -12.02
N ILE A 72 -13.97 -7.44 -11.96
CA ILE A 72 -13.94 -6.64 -10.73
C ILE A 72 -15.34 -6.13 -10.39
N GLU A 73 -15.56 -5.86 -9.11
CA GLU A 73 -16.81 -5.30 -8.58
C GLU A 73 -16.49 -4.17 -7.60
N GLN A 74 -17.19 -3.03 -7.76
CA GLN A 74 -17.09 -1.91 -6.84
C GLN A 74 -17.73 -2.25 -5.49
N CYS A 75 -17.06 -1.90 -4.38
CA CYS A 75 -17.53 -2.10 -3.02
C CYS A 75 -17.85 -0.75 -2.37
N ASP A 76 -19.02 -0.64 -1.73
CA ASP A 76 -19.43 0.57 -0.99
C ASP A 76 -19.95 0.23 0.42
N GLU A 77 -19.52 -0.90 0.99
CA GLU A 77 -19.84 -1.24 2.38
C GLU A 77 -19.21 -0.21 3.32
N ARG A 78 -19.99 0.22 4.32
CA ARG A 78 -19.62 1.31 5.22
C ARG A 78 -19.64 0.86 6.67
N ASN A 79 -18.86 1.57 7.47
CA ASN A 79 -18.78 1.38 8.93
C ASN A 79 -20.05 1.92 9.65
N SER A 80 -21.24 1.68 9.08
CA SER A 80 -22.51 2.26 9.52
C SER A 80 -22.83 1.95 10.98
N GLU A 81 -22.45 0.77 11.46
CA GLU A 81 -22.62 0.34 12.84
C GLU A 81 -21.49 0.80 13.77
N ASN A 82 -20.51 1.55 13.22
CA ASN A 82 -19.35 2.06 13.94
C ASN A 82 -18.55 0.97 14.69
N VAL A 83 -18.45 -0.21 14.07
CA VAL A 83 -17.70 -1.36 14.62
C VAL A 83 -16.19 -1.10 14.64
N TYR A 84 -15.68 -0.42 13.61
CA TYR A 84 -14.24 -0.13 13.45
C TYR A 84 -13.91 1.26 13.95
N GLY A 85 -12.93 1.33 14.85
CA GLY A 85 -12.46 2.56 15.48
C GLY A 85 -11.31 3.25 14.73
N ILE A 86 -10.71 4.25 15.37
CA ILE A 86 -9.62 5.08 14.81
C ILE A 86 -8.40 4.23 14.41
N ASP A 87 -8.11 3.17 15.14
CA ASP A 87 -6.97 2.29 14.87
C ASP A 87 -7.08 1.55 13.52
N SER A 88 -8.31 1.39 13.02
CA SER A 88 -8.59 0.81 11.70
C SER A 88 -8.56 1.82 10.56
N VAL A 89 -8.42 3.13 10.86
CA VAL A 89 -8.41 4.18 9.81
C VAL A 89 -7.09 4.18 9.08
N MET A 90 -7.16 3.87 7.78
CA MET A 90 -5.98 3.85 6.92
C MET A 90 -6.08 4.88 5.79
N GLY A 91 -4.91 5.38 5.41
CA GLY A 91 -4.70 6.07 4.15
C GLY A 91 -4.04 5.14 3.14
N VAL A 92 -3.98 5.58 1.89
CA VAL A 92 -3.33 4.85 0.80
C VAL A 92 -2.21 5.72 0.22
N SER A 93 -1.02 5.14 0.06
CA SER A 93 0.18 5.84 -0.40
C SER A 93 0.47 5.60 -1.89
N ILE A 94 1.27 6.49 -2.48
CA ILE A 94 1.84 6.30 -3.84
C ILE A 94 2.84 5.13 -3.91
N ALA A 95 3.29 4.62 -2.76
CA ALA A 95 4.09 3.39 -2.67
C ALA A 95 3.22 2.12 -2.73
N LYS A 96 1.93 2.26 -3.08
CA LYS A 96 0.94 1.18 -3.23
C LYS A 96 0.67 0.41 -1.93
N LYS A 97 0.73 1.10 -0.79
CA LYS A 97 0.56 0.48 0.53
C LYS A 97 -0.45 1.25 1.37
N PHE A 98 -1.17 0.53 2.22
CA PHE A 98 -1.90 1.15 3.32
C PHE A 98 -0.90 1.76 4.32
N ILE A 99 -1.25 2.91 4.84
CA ILE A 99 -0.47 3.63 5.87
C ILE A 99 -1.44 4.14 6.94
N PRO A 100 -1.05 4.21 8.21
CA PRO A 100 -1.86 4.86 9.22
C PRO A 100 -2.23 6.28 8.81
N THR A 101 -3.45 6.70 9.12
CA THR A 101 -3.87 8.06 8.82
C THR A 101 -3.00 9.08 9.54
N LYS A 102 -2.70 10.19 8.85
CA LYS A 102 -1.99 11.34 9.45
C LYS A 102 -2.94 12.47 9.83
N ALA A 103 -4.23 12.30 9.51
CA ALA A 103 -5.25 13.28 9.83
C ALA A 103 -5.57 13.24 11.33
N ASP A 104 -5.85 14.42 11.90
CA ASP A 104 -6.45 14.50 13.22
C ASP A 104 -7.89 13.97 13.12
N MET A 105 -8.16 12.87 13.80
CA MET A 105 -9.46 12.20 13.80
C MET A 105 -10.34 12.61 14.97
N GLY A 106 -9.91 13.59 15.79
CA GLY A 106 -10.69 14.09 16.91
C GLY A 106 -12.06 14.62 16.48
N GLY A 107 -13.14 14.02 16.96
CA GLY A 107 -14.51 14.42 16.65
C GLY A 107 -15.02 14.07 15.24
N VAL A 108 -14.24 13.33 14.45
CA VAL A 108 -14.66 12.87 13.11
C VAL A 108 -15.56 11.63 13.24
N SER A 109 -16.74 11.67 12.61
CA SER A 109 -17.59 10.47 12.50
C SER A 109 -16.97 9.46 11.56
N LEU A 110 -16.85 8.21 12.00
CA LEU A 110 -16.32 7.09 11.21
C LEU A 110 -17.41 6.29 10.50
N THR A 111 -18.68 6.57 10.75
CA THR A 111 -19.82 5.83 10.15
C THR A 111 -19.90 5.95 8.62
N PRO A 112 -19.51 7.08 7.96
CA PRO A 112 -19.52 7.16 6.50
C PRO A 112 -18.29 6.54 5.83
N TYR A 113 -17.30 6.07 6.61
CA TYR A 113 -16.08 5.47 6.06
C TYR A 113 -16.40 4.14 5.38
N LYS A 114 -15.74 3.88 4.24
CA LYS A 114 -15.86 2.61 3.52
C LYS A 114 -15.01 1.54 4.18
N LEU A 115 -15.50 0.32 4.21
CA LEU A 115 -14.73 -0.86 4.63
C LEU A 115 -13.78 -1.27 3.50
N VAL A 116 -12.64 -1.84 3.87
CA VAL A 116 -11.70 -2.52 2.97
C VAL A 116 -11.34 -3.84 3.64
N ILE A 117 -12.06 -4.88 3.29
CA ILE A 117 -11.81 -6.22 3.86
C ILE A 117 -10.60 -6.89 3.19
N PRO A 118 -10.08 -8.02 3.73
CA PRO A 118 -8.99 -8.77 3.09
C PRO A 118 -9.24 -9.06 1.61
N ASN A 119 -8.21 -8.92 0.78
CA ASN A 119 -8.22 -9.05 -0.68
C ASN A 119 -8.99 -7.98 -1.46
N GLU A 120 -9.44 -6.91 -0.82
CA GLU A 120 -9.99 -5.75 -1.51
C GLU A 120 -8.92 -4.71 -1.83
N PHE A 121 -9.15 -4.03 -2.95
CA PHE A 121 -8.36 -2.89 -3.40
C PHE A 121 -8.99 -1.59 -2.93
N CYS A 122 -8.12 -0.62 -2.62
CA CYS A 122 -8.55 0.74 -2.36
C CYS A 122 -7.65 1.72 -3.12
N TYR A 123 -8.23 2.77 -3.73
CA TYR A 123 -7.46 3.83 -4.35
C TYR A 123 -8.06 5.21 -4.13
N VAL A 124 -7.20 6.22 -4.23
CA VAL A 124 -7.58 7.63 -4.18
C VAL A 124 -7.88 8.10 -5.59
N THR A 125 -9.10 8.53 -5.85
CA THR A 125 -9.53 8.98 -7.19
C THR A 125 -8.77 10.20 -7.68
N VAL A 126 -8.44 11.15 -6.78
CA VAL A 126 -7.72 12.39 -7.13
C VAL A 126 -6.25 12.11 -7.41
N THR A 127 -5.82 12.31 -8.65
CA THR A 127 -4.45 12.05 -9.11
C THR A 127 -3.58 13.31 -9.18
N SER A 128 -4.16 14.50 -9.31
CA SER A 128 -3.46 15.77 -9.55
C SER A 128 -2.45 16.17 -8.47
N ARG A 129 -2.51 15.59 -7.27
CA ARG A 129 -1.61 15.92 -6.14
C ARG A 129 -0.45 14.93 -5.97
N ASN A 130 -0.38 13.87 -6.75
CA ASN A 130 0.48 12.71 -6.51
C ASN A 130 1.67 12.61 -7.49
N GLY A 131 2.01 13.69 -8.20
CA GLY A 131 3.20 13.76 -9.06
C GLY A 131 3.21 12.71 -10.19
N GLY A 132 2.05 12.34 -10.74
CA GLY A 132 1.95 11.35 -11.82
C GLY A 132 1.83 9.90 -11.35
N LYS A 133 1.64 9.67 -10.06
CA LYS A 133 1.37 8.34 -9.48
C LYS A 133 -0.02 8.29 -8.88
N ILE A 134 -0.70 7.16 -9.00
CA ILE A 134 -1.96 6.91 -8.31
C ILE A 134 -1.70 6.23 -6.96
N SER A 135 -2.37 6.70 -5.90
CA SER A 135 -2.38 6.03 -4.60
C SER A 135 -3.38 4.88 -4.66
N LEU A 136 -2.88 3.65 -4.62
CA LEU A 136 -3.65 2.41 -4.67
C LEU A 136 -2.99 1.38 -3.75
N ALA A 137 -3.78 0.52 -3.11
CA ALA A 137 -3.26 -0.61 -2.33
C ALA A 137 -4.23 -1.79 -2.37
N LEU A 138 -3.70 -2.99 -2.18
CA LEU A 138 -4.44 -4.22 -1.90
C LEU A 138 -4.35 -4.50 -0.40
N ASN A 139 -5.46 -4.80 0.25
CA ASN A 139 -5.46 -5.27 1.63
C ASN A 139 -5.00 -6.74 1.68
N GLN A 140 -3.73 -6.93 2.01
CA GLN A 140 -3.08 -8.25 2.13
C GLN A 140 -3.04 -8.74 3.59
N SER A 141 -3.69 -8.03 4.52
CA SER A 141 -3.79 -8.44 5.92
C SER A 141 -5.04 -9.25 6.18
N GLU A 142 -5.14 -9.81 7.37
CA GLU A 142 -6.37 -10.45 7.87
C GLU A 142 -7.35 -9.43 8.49
N ASP A 143 -6.91 -8.18 8.68
CA ASP A 143 -7.69 -7.14 9.31
C ASP A 143 -8.55 -6.39 8.30
N THR A 144 -9.72 -5.90 8.75
CA THR A 144 -10.53 -4.95 7.99
C THR A 144 -10.09 -3.53 8.31
N TYR A 145 -9.79 -2.76 7.27
CA TYR A 145 -9.49 -1.33 7.36
C TYR A 145 -10.72 -0.50 7.05
N ILE A 146 -10.69 0.76 7.48
CA ILE A 146 -11.68 1.76 7.04
C ILE A 146 -10.95 2.94 6.40
N VAL A 147 -11.53 3.45 5.31
CA VAL A 147 -10.97 4.54 4.52
C VAL A 147 -12.00 5.65 4.30
N SER A 148 -11.53 6.84 3.97
CA SER A 148 -12.41 7.97 3.65
C SER A 148 -13.44 7.59 2.57
N SER A 149 -14.66 8.09 2.70
CA SER A 149 -15.74 7.90 1.71
C SER A 149 -15.40 8.44 0.31
N SER A 150 -14.35 9.26 0.19
CA SER A 150 -13.85 9.78 -1.10
C SER A 150 -12.94 8.80 -1.84
N TYR A 151 -12.60 7.66 -1.24
CA TYR A 151 -11.79 6.63 -1.89
C TYR A 151 -12.70 5.63 -2.60
N GLU A 152 -12.17 5.01 -3.65
CA GLU A 152 -12.83 3.89 -4.29
C GLU A 152 -12.30 2.57 -3.77
N VAL A 153 -13.24 1.65 -3.51
CA VAL A 153 -12.95 0.28 -3.07
C VAL A 153 -13.53 -0.68 -4.09
N PHE A 154 -12.79 -1.72 -4.43
CA PHE A 154 -13.24 -2.77 -5.34
C PHE A 154 -12.55 -4.10 -5.02
N LYS A 155 -13.15 -5.18 -5.47
CA LYS A 155 -12.61 -6.54 -5.33
C LYS A 155 -12.59 -7.26 -6.66
N VAL A 156 -11.82 -8.33 -6.74
CA VAL A 156 -11.92 -9.33 -7.80
C VAL A 156 -13.10 -10.24 -7.50
N ILE A 157 -13.96 -10.48 -8.51
CA ILE A 157 -15.19 -11.29 -8.35
C ILE A 157 -14.87 -12.78 -8.22
N ASP A 158 -13.88 -13.25 -8.98
CA ASP A 158 -13.53 -14.67 -9.11
C ASP A 158 -12.00 -14.81 -9.22
N ASP A 159 -11.37 -15.21 -8.14
CA ASP A 159 -9.91 -15.35 -8.02
C ASP A 159 -9.35 -16.50 -8.85
N THR A 160 -10.21 -17.42 -9.31
CA THR A 160 -9.83 -18.47 -10.28
C THR A 160 -9.68 -17.95 -11.70
N LYS A 161 -10.15 -16.73 -11.99
CA LYS A 161 -10.02 -16.07 -13.31
C LYS A 161 -9.02 -14.93 -13.30
N LEU A 162 -8.97 -14.17 -12.20
CA LEU A 162 -8.04 -13.06 -12.01
C LEU A 162 -7.54 -13.05 -10.57
N CYS A 163 -6.29 -13.42 -10.35
CA CYS A 163 -5.69 -13.41 -9.02
C CYS A 163 -5.50 -11.95 -8.51
N PRO A 164 -6.01 -11.58 -7.32
CA PRO A 164 -5.82 -10.24 -6.76
C PRO A 164 -4.35 -9.84 -6.63
N GLY A 165 -3.48 -10.77 -6.21
CA GLY A 165 -2.04 -10.53 -6.12
C GLY A 165 -1.39 -10.23 -7.47
N PHE A 166 -1.81 -10.91 -8.56
CA PHE A 166 -1.35 -10.62 -9.91
C PHE A 166 -1.80 -9.22 -10.36
N LEU A 167 -3.07 -8.87 -10.14
CA LEU A 167 -3.59 -7.56 -10.46
C LEU A 167 -2.87 -6.45 -9.67
N TYR A 168 -2.55 -6.69 -8.41
CA TYR A 168 -1.76 -5.78 -7.60
C TYR A 168 -0.35 -5.57 -8.16
N LEU A 169 0.35 -6.63 -8.58
CA LEU A 169 1.66 -6.50 -9.24
C LEU A 169 1.58 -5.70 -10.54
N TRP A 170 0.49 -5.87 -11.30
CA TRP A 170 0.24 -5.06 -12.49
C TRP A 170 0.09 -3.57 -12.16
N PHE A 171 -0.65 -3.25 -11.11
CA PHE A 171 -0.82 -1.87 -10.64
C PHE A 171 0.44 -1.25 -10.02
N CYS A 172 1.41 -2.06 -9.61
CA CYS A 172 2.70 -1.57 -9.12
C CYS A 172 3.64 -1.06 -10.24
N GLN A 173 3.30 -1.29 -11.51
CA GLN A 173 4.10 -0.83 -12.65
C GLN A 173 3.94 0.67 -12.90
N SER A 174 5.03 1.32 -13.33
CA SER A 174 5.00 2.73 -13.75
C SER A 174 4.11 2.99 -14.97
N GLU A 175 3.87 1.96 -15.78
CA GLU A 175 2.95 2.05 -16.93
C GLU A 175 1.51 2.24 -16.48
N PHE A 176 1.10 1.57 -15.43
CA PHE A 176 -0.22 1.78 -14.84
C PHE A 176 -0.36 3.20 -14.24
N ASP A 177 0.67 3.70 -13.57
CA ASP A 177 0.65 5.09 -13.08
C ASP A 177 0.46 6.10 -14.22
N ARG A 178 1.16 5.90 -15.36
CA ARG A 178 1.00 6.73 -16.57
C ARG A 178 -0.39 6.59 -17.17
N TYR A 179 -0.92 5.36 -17.24
CA TYR A 179 -2.27 5.09 -17.72
C TYR A 179 -3.31 5.83 -16.86
N ALA A 180 -3.25 5.65 -15.54
CA ALA A 180 -4.17 6.31 -14.61
C ALA A 180 -4.08 7.83 -14.71
N ARG A 181 -2.88 8.39 -14.86
CA ARG A 181 -2.67 9.82 -15.05
C ARG A 181 -3.26 10.33 -16.38
N PHE A 182 -3.07 9.60 -17.46
CA PHE A 182 -3.58 9.93 -18.79
C PHE A 182 -5.12 9.90 -18.85
N HIS A 183 -5.74 8.95 -18.14
CA HIS A 183 -7.19 8.78 -18.06
C HIS A 183 -7.82 9.51 -16.86
N SER A 184 -7.13 10.47 -16.27
CA SER A 184 -7.68 11.33 -15.22
C SER A 184 -8.17 12.64 -15.81
N TRP A 185 -9.40 13.02 -15.50
CA TRP A 185 -10.07 14.19 -16.05
C TRP A 185 -10.63 15.09 -14.95
N GLY A 186 -10.77 16.38 -15.24
CA GLY A 186 -11.38 17.36 -14.35
C GLY A 186 -10.69 18.72 -14.42
N SER A 187 -11.46 19.80 -14.37
CA SER A 187 -10.94 21.18 -14.48
C SER A 187 -10.27 21.70 -13.21
N ALA A 188 -10.77 21.31 -12.03
CA ALA A 188 -10.24 21.73 -10.74
C ALA A 188 -9.41 20.65 -10.04
N ARG A 189 -9.81 19.40 -10.20
CA ARG A 189 -9.11 18.20 -9.70
C ARG A 189 -9.26 17.10 -10.71
N GLU A 190 -8.13 16.60 -11.19
CA GLU A 190 -8.16 15.45 -12.09
C GLU A 190 -8.40 14.19 -11.28
N THR A 191 -9.39 13.41 -11.70
CA THR A 191 -9.83 12.19 -11.03
C THR A 191 -9.79 11.01 -11.99
N PHE A 192 -9.32 9.88 -11.51
CA PHE A 192 -9.37 8.59 -12.19
C PHE A 192 -10.61 7.86 -11.69
N SER A 193 -11.63 7.76 -12.56
CA SER A 193 -12.93 7.19 -12.21
C SER A 193 -12.90 5.65 -12.15
N TYR A 194 -13.93 5.05 -11.56
CA TYR A 194 -14.07 3.59 -11.54
C TYR A 194 -14.30 3.04 -12.95
N GLU A 195 -15.06 3.73 -13.81
CA GLU A 195 -15.23 3.34 -15.22
C GLU A 195 -13.89 3.35 -15.99
N SER A 196 -12.96 4.23 -15.62
CA SER A 196 -11.59 4.21 -16.18
C SER A 196 -10.77 3.05 -15.65
N MET A 197 -11.02 2.62 -14.40
CA MET A 197 -10.41 1.43 -13.81
C MET A 197 -10.88 0.17 -14.52
N GLU A 198 -12.17 0.02 -14.81
CA GLU A 198 -12.75 -1.12 -15.54
C GLU A 198 -12.12 -1.33 -16.92
N ARG A 199 -11.67 -0.26 -17.58
CA ARG A 199 -11.01 -0.28 -18.90
C ARG A 199 -9.52 -0.58 -18.86
N VAL A 200 -8.95 -0.78 -17.67
CA VAL A 200 -7.53 -1.17 -17.57
C VAL A 200 -7.33 -2.53 -18.22
N GLY A 201 -6.43 -2.58 -19.18
CA GLY A 201 -6.06 -3.84 -19.86
C GLY A 201 -4.96 -4.57 -19.08
N VAL A 202 -5.18 -5.87 -18.83
CA VAL A 202 -4.19 -6.78 -18.24
C VAL A 202 -4.03 -8.01 -19.12
N PRO A 203 -2.83 -8.61 -19.23
CA PRO A 203 -2.68 -9.90 -19.89
C PRO A 203 -3.25 -10.98 -18.98
N LEU A 204 -4.21 -11.75 -19.48
CA LEU A 204 -4.83 -12.85 -18.72
C LEU A 204 -4.37 -14.19 -19.33
N PRO A 205 -3.29 -14.81 -18.82
CA PRO A 205 -3.01 -16.20 -19.10
C PRO A 205 -4.07 -17.09 -18.44
N SER A 206 -4.31 -18.28 -19.01
CA SER A 206 -5.11 -19.29 -18.30
C SER A 206 -4.48 -19.60 -16.95
N ILE A 207 -5.29 -19.62 -15.91
CA ILE A 207 -4.86 -20.06 -14.57
C ILE A 207 -4.84 -21.60 -14.62
N GLU A 208 -3.65 -22.19 -14.81
CA GLU A 208 -3.39 -23.62 -14.70
C GLU A 208 -2.86 -23.97 -13.32
#